data_e3bdb9d3ed999de7c5ed291f9a3a5a99
#
_entry.id   e3bdb9d3ed999de7c5ed291f9a3a5a99
#
_cell.length_a   1.000
_cell.length_b   1.000
_cell.length_c   1.000
_cell.angle_alpha   90.00
_cell.angle_beta   90.00
_cell.angle_gamma   90.00
#
_symmetry.space_group_name_H-M   'P 1'
#
loop_
_entity.id
_entity.type
_entity.pdbx_description
1 polymer ?
#
loop_
_entity_poly.entity_id
_entity_poly.type
_entity_poly.pdbx_seq_one_letter_code
_entity_poly.pdbx_strand_id
1 'polypeptide(L)'
;TRSVAVTGVQTCALPIFNIYRASAGSGKTYRLTQDYIHLLFDPQKERAHRRILAVTFTNKATDEMKSRILKELHALAQGFASDYRADLMAKFRMNEQTVNERAKHILTNILHDYSSFSISTIDRFFQQVIRSFARDIGVHGGYNLELDSSSTLEQSVDNLFLDLSKAENRQLLNWLTEFAEERIEQSENWNMRGNIMELGREIFKESYQHKAEDTNKKLHEREFLTNY
;
A
#
# COMPACT_ATOMS: atom_id res chain seq x y z
N THR A 1 23.42 -11.52 6.85
CA THR A 1 22.37 -12.03 5.94
C THR A 1 21.85 -13.34 6.52
N ARG A 2 20.66 -13.35 7.13
CA ARG A 2 20.00 -14.60 7.52
C ARG A 2 18.96 -14.93 6.47
N SER A 3 19.18 -16.03 5.74
CA SER A 3 18.14 -16.62 4.89
C SER A 3 17.25 -17.49 5.78
N VAL A 4 15.96 -17.23 5.79
CA VAL A 4 14.98 -18.12 6.44
C VAL A 4 14.36 -18.96 5.34
N ALA A 5 14.67 -20.26 5.32
CA ALA A 5 13.99 -21.24 4.49
C ALA A 5 12.78 -21.78 5.25
N VAL A 6 11.59 -21.62 4.69
CA VAL A 6 10.37 -22.27 5.19
C VAL A 6 10.22 -23.60 4.46
N THR A 7 10.38 -24.69 5.19
CA THR A 7 10.24 -26.06 4.69
C THR A 7 8.79 -26.54 4.85
N GLY A 8 8.20 -26.95 3.74
CA GLY A 8 6.99 -27.75 3.71
C GLY A 8 6.18 -27.65 2.41
N VAL A 9 6.22 -28.72 1.63
CA VAL A 9 5.40 -29.13 0.48
C VAL A 9 6.03 -29.00 -0.90
N GLN A 10 6.04 -30.12 -1.56
CA GLN A 10 6.63 -30.52 -2.83
C GLN A 10 6.41 -29.59 -4.02
N THR A 11 7.47 -29.40 -4.80
CA THR A 11 7.52 -29.03 -6.24
C THR A 11 7.23 -27.59 -6.68
N CYS A 12 7.12 -26.62 -5.79
CA CYS A 12 7.34 -25.20 -6.13
C CYS A 12 8.64 -24.74 -5.51
N ALA A 13 9.49 -24.05 -6.26
CA ALA A 13 10.64 -23.36 -5.70
C ALA A 13 10.14 -22.50 -4.53
N LEU A 14 10.63 -22.80 -3.33
CA LEU A 14 10.25 -22.06 -2.12
C LEU A 14 10.52 -20.57 -2.35
N PRO A 15 9.62 -19.67 -1.95
CA PRO A 15 9.87 -18.24 -2.05
C PRO A 15 11.10 -17.91 -1.22
N ILE A 16 12.15 -17.42 -1.87
CA ILE A 16 13.36 -16.95 -1.19
C ILE A 16 13.01 -15.59 -0.56
N PHE A 17 12.96 -15.55 0.76
CA PHE A 17 12.70 -14.35 1.51
C PHE A 17 14.00 -13.77 2.06
N ASN A 18 14.44 -12.63 1.53
CA ASN A 18 15.64 -11.93 1.97
C ASN A 18 15.28 -10.68 2.77
N ILE A 19 15.72 -10.61 4.02
CA ILE A 19 15.56 -9.43 4.88
C ILE A 19 16.89 -8.70 5.00
N TYR A 20 16.93 -7.44 4.58
CA TYR A 20 18.09 -6.57 4.73
C TYR A 20 17.86 -5.58 5.89
N ARG A 21 18.65 -5.71 6.95
CA ARG A 21 18.72 -4.71 8.02
C ARG A 21 19.75 -3.66 7.66
N ALA A 22 19.36 -2.40 7.65
CA ALA A 22 20.25 -1.32 7.22
C ALA A 22 19.84 0.00 7.88
N SER A 23 20.82 0.74 8.41
CA SER A 23 20.65 2.11 8.91
C SER A 23 20.59 3.14 7.76
N ALA A 24 20.32 4.40 8.08
CA ALA A 24 20.43 5.47 7.08
C ALA A 24 21.85 5.54 6.51
N GLY A 25 21.98 5.73 5.20
CA GLY A 25 23.29 5.80 4.52
C GLY A 25 24.02 4.47 4.30
N SER A 26 23.49 3.34 4.75
CA SER A 26 24.15 2.01 4.69
C SER A 26 24.08 1.30 3.33
N GLY A 27 23.72 1.99 2.26
CA GLY A 27 23.66 1.41 0.92
C GLY A 27 22.42 0.58 0.60
N LYS A 28 21.30 0.76 1.34
CA LYS A 28 20.04 0.05 1.06
C LYS A 28 19.59 0.17 -0.39
N THR A 29 19.58 1.39 -0.91
CA THR A 29 19.15 1.67 -2.29
C THR A 29 20.10 1.05 -3.31
N TYR A 30 21.42 1.06 -3.03
CA TYR A 30 22.41 0.37 -3.85
C TYR A 30 22.08 -1.12 -3.93
N ARG A 31 21.86 -1.77 -2.80
CA ARG A 31 21.59 -3.21 -2.75
C ARG A 31 20.28 -3.58 -3.44
N LEU A 32 19.21 -2.80 -3.23
CA LEU A 32 17.94 -3.02 -3.92
C LEU A 32 18.07 -2.85 -5.43
N THR A 33 18.82 -1.84 -5.88
CA THR A 33 19.12 -1.66 -7.32
C THR A 33 19.91 -2.84 -7.88
N GLN A 34 20.90 -3.35 -7.14
CA GLN A 34 21.67 -4.53 -7.51
C GLN A 34 20.78 -5.75 -7.68
N ASP A 35 19.91 -6.02 -6.70
CA ASP A 35 19.02 -7.17 -6.75
C ASP A 35 18.01 -7.03 -7.90
N TYR A 36 17.51 -5.82 -8.17
CA TYR A 36 16.64 -5.56 -9.32
C TYR A 36 17.35 -5.81 -10.66
N ILE A 37 18.57 -5.31 -10.82
CA ILE A 37 19.40 -5.53 -12.02
C ILE A 37 19.70 -7.02 -12.19
N HIS A 38 20.01 -7.74 -11.11
CA HIS A 38 20.21 -9.19 -11.16
C HIS A 38 18.96 -9.93 -11.68
N LEU A 39 17.77 -9.54 -11.24
CA LEU A 39 16.52 -10.14 -11.73
C LEU A 39 16.29 -9.84 -13.21
N LEU A 40 16.67 -8.64 -13.69
CA LEU A 40 16.60 -8.29 -15.11
C LEU A 40 17.60 -9.09 -15.97
N PHE A 41 18.75 -9.42 -15.41
CA PHE A 41 19.81 -10.17 -16.10
C PHE A 41 19.62 -11.69 -16.04
N ASP A 42 18.58 -12.20 -15.38
CA ASP A 42 18.29 -13.63 -15.33
C ASP A 42 18.10 -14.19 -16.76
N PRO A 43 18.98 -15.10 -17.26
CA PRO A 43 18.89 -15.58 -18.62
C PRO A 43 17.65 -16.44 -18.89
N GLN A 44 17.03 -16.97 -17.86
CA GLN A 44 15.83 -17.81 -17.99
C GLN A 44 14.53 -16.97 -18.12
N LYS A 45 14.61 -15.66 -17.93
CA LYS A 45 13.44 -14.76 -17.91
C LYS A 45 13.53 -13.70 -19.00
N GLU A 46 12.99 -14.01 -20.17
CA GLU A 46 12.74 -12.97 -21.14
C GLU A 46 11.74 -11.94 -20.60
N ARG A 47 11.99 -10.65 -20.88
CA ARG A 47 11.15 -9.53 -20.43
C ARG A 47 10.89 -9.56 -18.91
N ALA A 48 11.93 -9.85 -18.13
CA ALA A 48 11.86 -9.95 -16.67
C ALA A 48 11.21 -8.73 -16.00
N HIS A 49 11.35 -7.51 -16.58
CA HIS A 49 10.75 -6.27 -16.08
C HIS A 49 9.22 -6.35 -15.88
N ARG A 50 8.52 -7.19 -16.66
CA ARG A 50 7.07 -7.42 -16.52
C ARG A 50 6.67 -8.25 -15.30
N ARG A 51 7.64 -8.96 -14.71
CA ARG A 51 7.42 -9.91 -13.61
C ARG A 51 8.06 -9.45 -12.30
N ILE A 52 8.66 -8.27 -12.30
CA ILE A 52 9.30 -7.68 -11.12
C ILE A 52 8.41 -6.54 -10.64
N LEU A 53 8.01 -6.61 -9.38
CA LEU A 53 7.36 -5.51 -8.68
C LEU A 53 8.32 -4.95 -7.64
N ALA A 54 8.55 -3.66 -7.66
CA ALA A 54 9.24 -2.93 -6.60
C ALA A 54 8.30 -1.88 -6.02
N VAL A 55 8.20 -1.81 -4.70
CA VAL A 55 7.36 -0.84 -4.01
C VAL A 55 8.16 0.01 -3.05
N THR A 56 7.79 1.28 -2.95
CA THR A 56 8.43 2.29 -2.10
C THR A 56 7.35 3.03 -1.30
N PHE A 57 7.78 3.82 -0.30
CA PHE A 57 6.84 4.64 0.48
C PHE A 57 6.51 5.98 -0.20
N THR A 58 7.42 6.55 -1.00
CA THR A 58 7.25 7.89 -1.55
C THR A 58 7.44 7.91 -3.07
N ASN A 59 6.76 8.85 -3.74
CA ASN A 59 6.95 9.07 -5.17
C ASN A 59 8.40 9.44 -5.49
N LYS A 60 9.04 10.27 -4.66
CA LYS A 60 10.46 10.63 -4.81
C LYS A 60 11.36 9.40 -4.82
N ALA A 61 11.19 8.46 -3.89
CA ALA A 61 11.95 7.21 -3.84
C ALA A 61 11.69 6.32 -5.07
N THR A 62 10.45 6.30 -5.56
CA THR A 62 10.07 5.60 -6.79
C THR A 62 10.84 6.16 -8.00
N ASP A 63 10.86 7.48 -8.17
CA ASP A 63 11.50 8.15 -9.30
C ASP A 63 13.03 8.02 -9.22
N GLU A 64 13.60 8.13 -8.04
CA GLU A 64 15.03 7.90 -7.80
C GLU A 64 15.43 6.46 -8.17
N MET A 65 14.65 5.47 -7.78
CA MET A 65 14.93 4.06 -8.08
C MET A 65 14.82 3.79 -9.58
N LYS A 66 13.76 4.27 -10.25
CA LYS A 66 13.60 4.16 -11.71
C LYS A 66 14.78 4.80 -12.45
N SER A 67 15.09 6.04 -12.10
CA SER A 67 16.18 6.79 -12.72
C SER A 67 17.52 6.08 -12.55
N ARG A 68 17.80 5.55 -11.36
CA ARG A 68 19.04 4.82 -11.08
C ARG A 68 19.15 3.55 -11.91
N ILE A 69 18.10 2.71 -11.95
CA ILE A 69 18.11 1.48 -12.74
C ILE A 69 18.33 1.78 -14.23
N LEU A 70 17.63 2.78 -14.78
CA LEU A 70 17.78 3.15 -16.19
C LEU A 70 19.16 3.71 -16.50
N LYS A 71 19.73 4.54 -15.62
CA LYS A 71 21.09 5.06 -15.76
C LYS A 71 22.13 3.95 -15.77
N GLU A 72 22.01 3.00 -14.85
CA GLU A 72 22.93 1.85 -14.76
C GLU A 72 22.83 0.95 -16.00
N LEU A 73 21.61 0.64 -16.44
CA LEU A 73 21.41 -0.13 -17.68
C LEU A 73 21.99 0.58 -18.89
N HIS A 74 21.83 1.91 -18.97
CA HIS A 74 22.44 2.71 -20.04
C HIS A 74 23.97 2.69 -19.96
N ALA A 75 24.56 2.87 -18.77
CA ALA A 75 26.01 2.83 -18.59
C ALA A 75 26.58 1.45 -18.99
N LEU A 76 25.93 0.36 -18.57
CA LEU A 76 26.29 -0.99 -18.97
C LEU A 76 26.19 -1.19 -20.49
N ALA A 77 25.10 -0.71 -21.11
CA ALA A 77 24.85 -0.87 -22.55
C ALA A 77 25.87 -0.12 -23.43
N GLN A 78 26.37 1.02 -22.93
CA GLN A 78 27.39 1.86 -23.66
C GLN A 78 28.83 1.46 -23.32
N GLY A 79 29.04 0.52 -22.43
CA GLY A 79 30.39 0.13 -21.95
C GLY A 79 30.99 1.13 -20.97
N PHE A 80 30.22 2.05 -20.41
CA PHE A 80 30.69 3.00 -19.41
C PHE A 80 30.88 2.29 -18.02
N ALA A 81 31.63 2.95 -17.15
CA ALA A 81 31.83 2.45 -15.79
C ALA A 81 30.51 2.27 -15.06
N SER A 82 30.33 1.13 -14.42
CA SER A 82 29.17 0.80 -13.58
C SER A 82 29.64 -0.06 -12.41
N ASP A 83 29.14 0.27 -11.22
CA ASP A 83 29.47 -0.47 -9.99
C ASP A 83 28.94 -1.91 -10.01
N TYR A 84 28.01 -2.23 -10.89
CA TYR A 84 27.38 -3.54 -10.98
C TYR A 84 28.01 -4.47 -12.03
N ARG A 85 28.89 -3.96 -12.91
CA ARG A 85 29.46 -4.74 -14.02
C ARG A 85 30.22 -5.97 -13.55
N ALA A 86 31.18 -5.78 -12.63
CA ALA A 86 31.99 -6.88 -12.12
C ALA A 86 31.15 -7.98 -11.46
N ASP A 87 30.14 -7.58 -10.71
CA ASP A 87 29.22 -8.48 -10.03
C ASP A 87 28.35 -9.26 -11.02
N LEU A 88 27.82 -8.61 -12.06
CA LEU A 88 27.09 -9.28 -13.15
C LEU A 88 27.91 -10.29 -13.91
N MET A 89 29.16 -9.91 -14.27
CA MET A 89 30.11 -10.81 -14.94
C MET A 89 30.39 -12.05 -14.11
N ALA A 90 30.64 -11.88 -12.79
CA ALA A 90 30.89 -12.97 -11.87
C ALA A 90 29.68 -13.87 -11.67
N LYS A 91 28.52 -13.28 -11.40
CA LYS A 91 27.29 -14.00 -11.08
C LYS A 91 26.75 -14.83 -12.24
N PHE A 92 26.73 -14.24 -13.44
CA PHE A 92 26.16 -14.87 -14.63
C PHE A 92 27.21 -15.49 -15.56
N ARG A 93 28.51 -15.43 -15.18
CA ARG A 93 29.63 -15.94 -15.97
C ARG A 93 29.64 -15.38 -17.40
N MET A 94 29.37 -14.08 -17.52
CA MET A 94 29.31 -13.36 -18.78
C MET A 94 30.61 -12.56 -18.99
N ASN A 95 31.02 -12.40 -20.25
CA ASN A 95 32.05 -11.44 -20.59
C ASN A 95 31.46 -10.02 -20.73
N GLU A 96 32.30 -9.02 -20.79
CA GLU A 96 31.88 -7.61 -20.87
C GLU A 96 30.97 -7.32 -22.06
N GLN A 97 31.31 -7.85 -23.24
CA GLN A 97 30.52 -7.64 -24.45
C GLN A 97 29.11 -8.23 -24.28
N THR A 98 28.98 -9.42 -23.73
CA THR A 98 27.67 -10.05 -23.46
C THR A 98 26.86 -9.24 -22.45
N VAL A 99 27.50 -8.67 -21.43
CA VAL A 99 26.81 -7.78 -20.47
C VAL A 99 26.28 -6.53 -21.18
N ASN A 100 27.09 -5.92 -22.04
CA ASN A 100 26.70 -4.71 -22.77
C ASN A 100 25.50 -4.99 -23.72
N GLU A 101 25.57 -6.05 -24.53
CA GLU A 101 24.50 -6.44 -25.44
C GLU A 101 23.20 -6.76 -24.69
N ARG A 102 23.32 -7.49 -23.58
CA ARG A 102 22.18 -7.82 -22.75
C ARG A 102 21.57 -6.60 -22.06
N ALA A 103 22.39 -5.70 -21.53
CA ALA A 103 21.94 -4.43 -20.98
C ALA A 103 21.18 -3.58 -22.00
N LYS A 104 21.70 -3.49 -23.22
CA LYS A 104 21.08 -2.79 -24.35
C LYS A 104 19.70 -3.40 -24.68
N HIS A 105 19.62 -4.72 -24.76
CA HIS A 105 18.37 -5.43 -25.03
C HIS A 105 17.34 -5.20 -23.91
N ILE A 106 17.75 -5.30 -22.63
CA ILE A 106 16.88 -5.05 -21.48
C ILE A 106 16.37 -3.61 -21.49
N LEU A 107 17.26 -2.63 -21.68
CA LEU A 107 16.90 -1.22 -21.73
C LEU A 107 15.90 -0.95 -22.86
N THR A 108 16.15 -1.47 -24.05
CA THR A 108 15.24 -1.33 -25.20
C THR A 108 13.86 -1.91 -24.87
N ASN A 109 13.79 -3.11 -24.27
CA ASN A 109 12.53 -3.73 -23.89
C ASN A 109 11.76 -2.91 -22.85
N ILE A 110 12.46 -2.35 -21.85
CA ILE A 110 11.82 -1.48 -20.84
C ILE A 110 11.30 -0.20 -21.50
N LEU A 111 12.04 0.44 -22.39
CA LEU A 111 11.61 1.67 -23.04
C LEU A 111 10.44 1.45 -24.00
N HIS A 112 10.37 0.33 -24.70
CA HIS A 112 9.24 -0.03 -25.54
C HIS A 112 7.98 -0.43 -24.76
N ASP A 113 8.14 -0.89 -23.52
CA ASP A 113 7.04 -1.34 -22.66
C ASP A 113 7.17 -0.76 -21.26
N TYR A 114 7.28 0.57 -21.21
CA TYR A 114 7.55 1.31 -19.98
C TYR A 114 6.43 1.18 -18.94
N SER A 115 5.19 0.96 -19.37
CA SER A 115 4.03 0.74 -18.50
C SER A 115 4.16 -0.52 -17.64
N SER A 116 4.88 -1.53 -18.14
CA SER A 116 5.14 -2.78 -17.42
C SER A 116 6.39 -2.72 -16.52
N PHE A 117 7.12 -1.59 -16.50
CA PHE A 117 8.22 -1.34 -15.58
C PHE A 117 7.68 -0.94 -14.21
N SER A 118 7.25 -1.96 -13.44
CA SER A 118 6.43 -1.81 -12.25
C SER A 118 7.26 -1.44 -11.01
N ILE A 119 7.60 -0.16 -10.91
CA ILE A 119 8.12 0.46 -9.68
C ILE A 119 7.13 1.53 -9.27
N SER A 120 6.52 1.42 -8.09
CA SER A 120 5.45 2.31 -7.63
C SER A 120 5.49 2.50 -6.12
N THR A 121 4.68 3.41 -5.61
CA THR A 121 4.41 3.46 -4.18
C THR A 121 3.52 2.30 -3.74
N ILE A 122 3.56 1.96 -2.45
CA ILE A 122 2.71 0.93 -1.86
C ILE A 122 1.23 1.27 -2.13
N ASP A 123 0.82 2.50 -1.90
CA ASP A 123 -0.55 2.95 -2.11
C ASP A 123 -1.00 2.77 -3.56
N ARG A 124 -0.15 3.17 -4.51
CA ARG A 124 -0.45 2.99 -5.93
C ARG A 124 -0.59 1.52 -6.33
N PHE A 125 0.24 0.66 -5.76
CA PHE A 125 0.12 -0.79 -5.98
C PHE A 125 -1.22 -1.30 -5.46
N PHE A 126 -1.60 -0.99 -4.23
CA PHE A 126 -2.89 -1.41 -3.67
C PHE A 126 -4.07 -0.83 -4.44
N GLN A 127 -4.01 0.42 -4.89
CA GLN A 127 -5.03 0.99 -5.77
C GLN A 127 -5.21 0.19 -7.07
N GLN A 128 -4.11 -0.25 -7.69
CA GLN A 128 -4.17 -1.08 -8.88
C GLN A 128 -4.80 -2.44 -8.60
N VAL A 129 -4.45 -3.06 -7.47
CA VAL A 129 -5.06 -4.33 -7.02
C VAL A 129 -6.56 -4.15 -6.81
N ILE A 130 -6.98 -3.15 -6.03
CA ILE A 130 -8.40 -2.88 -5.77
C ILE A 130 -9.17 -2.64 -7.09
N ARG A 131 -8.60 -1.85 -8.02
CA ARG A 131 -9.23 -1.62 -9.34
C ARG A 131 -9.37 -2.90 -10.14
N SER A 132 -8.41 -3.82 -10.06
CA SER A 132 -8.47 -5.09 -10.77
C SER A 132 -9.58 -6.00 -10.25
N PHE A 133 -9.85 -5.94 -8.95
CA PHE A 133 -10.87 -6.73 -8.26
C PHE A 133 -12.17 -5.95 -7.95
N ALA A 134 -12.32 -4.73 -8.48
CA ALA A 134 -13.45 -3.85 -8.17
C ALA A 134 -14.81 -4.54 -8.36
N ARG A 135 -14.98 -5.35 -9.40
CA ARG A 135 -16.22 -6.10 -9.66
C ARG A 135 -16.47 -7.17 -8.60
N ASP A 136 -15.43 -7.87 -8.19
CA ASP A 136 -15.53 -9.00 -7.25
C ASP A 136 -15.89 -8.52 -5.84
N ILE A 137 -15.42 -7.31 -5.48
CA ILE A 137 -15.73 -6.66 -4.19
C ILE A 137 -16.97 -5.76 -4.23
N GLY A 138 -17.72 -5.74 -5.36
CA GLY A 138 -18.96 -4.98 -5.49
C GLY A 138 -18.76 -3.45 -5.61
N VAL A 139 -17.55 -2.98 -5.91
CA VAL A 139 -17.26 -1.55 -6.10
C VAL A 139 -17.47 -1.17 -7.56
N HIS A 140 -18.27 -0.12 -7.80
CA HIS A 140 -18.50 0.40 -9.15
C HIS A 140 -17.23 1.00 -9.75
N GLY A 141 -17.00 0.79 -11.06
CA GLY A 141 -15.76 1.16 -11.74
C GLY A 141 -15.39 2.66 -11.79
N GLY A 142 -16.24 3.53 -11.25
CA GLY A 142 -15.99 4.97 -11.15
C GLY A 142 -15.73 5.48 -9.73
N TYR A 143 -15.35 4.60 -8.79
CA TYR A 143 -15.09 5.03 -7.42
C TYR A 143 -13.86 5.94 -7.32
N ASN A 144 -13.96 6.94 -6.46
CA ASN A 144 -12.81 7.73 -6.02
C ASN A 144 -12.30 7.18 -4.70
N LEU A 145 -10.99 7.04 -4.59
CA LEU A 145 -10.35 6.70 -3.33
C LEU A 145 -10.07 7.99 -2.57
N GLU A 146 -10.78 8.17 -1.46
CA GLU A 146 -10.50 9.25 -0.51
C GLU A 146 -9.49 8.76 0.52
N LEU A 147 -8.37 9.45 0.65
CA LEU A 147 -7.33 9.13 1.62
C LEU A 147 -7.51 9.89 2.94
N ASP A 148 -8.28 10.97 2.91
CA ASP A 148 -8.61 11.76 4.09
C ASP A 148 -9.90 11.24 4.74
N SER A 149 -9.70 10.30 5.69
CA SER A 149 -10.80 9.76 6.48
C SER A 149 -11.52 10.83 7.30
N SER A 150 -10.85 11.94 7.66
CA SER A 150 -11.46 13.03 8.42
C SER A 150 -12.49 13.77 7.60
N SER A 151 -12.18 14.10 6.35
CA SER A 151 -13.12 14.76 5.43
C SER A 151 -14.35 13.87 5.16
N THR A 152 -14.12 12.58 4.94
CA THR A 152 -15.21 11.61 4.73
C THR A 152 -16.11 11.50 5.97
N LEU A 153 -15.52 11.49 7.15
CA LEU A 153 -16.24 11.43 8.41
C LEU A 153 -17.08 12.70 8.62
N GLU A 154 -16.52 13.89 8.37
CA GLU A 154 -17.24 15.17 8.46
C GLU A 154 -18.48 15.17 7.56
N GLN A 155 -18.32 14.81 6.29
CA GLN A 155 -19.43 14.70 5.35
C GLN A 155 -20.47 13.68 5.80
N SER A 156 -20.04 12.55 6.35
CA SER A 156 -20.94 11.50 6.85
C SER A 156 -21.76 11.97 8.05
N VAL A 157 -21.13 12.70 8.98
CA VAL A 157 -21.80 13.29 10.15
C VAL A 157 -22.76 14.39 9.72
N ASP A 158 -22.37 15.26 8.79
CA ASP A 158 -23.26 16.31 8.28
C ASP A 158 -24.48 15.71 7.56
N ASN A 159 -24.29 14.66 6.77
CA ASN A 159 -25.38 13.91 6.15
C ASN A 159 -26.29 13.25 7.19
N LEU A 160 -25.72 12.68 8.27
CA LEU A 160 -26.47 12.09 9.37
C LEU A 160 -27.43 13.15 9.99
N PHE A 161 -26.93 14.36 10.27
CA PHE A 161 -27.75 15.44 10.81
C PHE A 161 -28.86 15.89 9.85
N LEU A 162 -28.58 15.96 8.55
CA LEU A 162 -29.61 16.25 7.54
C LEU A 162 -30.69 15.16 7.49
N ASP A 163 -30.31 13.91 7.68
CA ASP A 163 -31.19 12.77 7.62
C ASP A 163 -31.99 12.53 8.90
N LEU A 164 -31.69 13.21 10.02
CA LEU A 164 -32.46 13.11 11.27
C LEU A 164 -33.94 13.50 11.12
N SER A 165 -34.28 14.33 10.14
CA SER A 165 -35.66 14.73 9.84
C SER A 165 -36.48 13.60 9.21
N LYS A 166 -35.88 12.54 8.71
CA LYS A 166 -36.58 11.41 8.10
C LYS A 166 -37.29 10.56 9.13
N ALA A 167 -38.46 10.04 8.78
CA ALA A 167 -39.30 9.24 9.68
C ALA A 167 -38.58 7.98 10.21
N GLU A 168 -37.71 7.39 9.39
CA GLU A 168 -36.90 6.22 9.73
C GLU A 168 -35.87 6.48 10.84
N ASN A 169 -35.41 7.72 11.00
CA ASN A 169 -34.39 8.13 11.96
C ASN A 169 -35.00 8.74 13.26
N ARG A 170 -36.30 8.65 13.46
CA ARG A 170 -36.98 9.27 14.60
C ARG A 170 -36.48 8.77 15.95
N GLN A 171 -36.11 7.49 16.04
CA GLN A 171 -35.54 6.92 17.26
C GLN A 171 -34.18 7.54 17.57
N LEU A 172 -33.32 7.68 16.57
CA LEU A 172 -32.02 8.32 16.72
C LEU A 172 -32.17 9.79 17.13
N LEU A 173 -33.10 10.53 16.51
CA LEU A 173 -33.39 11.91 16.89
C LEU A 173 -33.80 12.01 18.36
N ASN A 174 -34.69 11.14 18.85
CA ASN A 174 -35.09 11.12 20.25
C ASN A 174 -33.89 10.88 21.18
N TRP A 175 -33.04 9.90 20.89
CA TRP A 175 -31.86 9.64 21.69
C TRP A 175 -30.88 10.83 21.73
N LEU A 176 -30.66 11.47 20.60
CA LEU A 176 -29.79 12.63 20.53
C LEU A 176 -30.39 13.82 21.31
N THR A 177 -31.73 13.96 21.32
CA THR A 177 -32.41 14.98 22.10
C THR A 177 -32.28 14.70 23.60
N GLU A 178 -32.59 13.48 24.04
CA GLU A 178 -32.42 13.04 25.44
C GLU A 178 -30.96 13.29 25.92
N PHE A 179 -29.98 12.90 25.11
CA PHE A 179 -28.57 13.12 25.40
C PHE A 179 -28.22 14.60 25.55
N ALA A 180 -28.74 15.46 24.65
CA ALA A 180 -28.50 16.89 24.73
C ALA A 180 -29.12 17.51 25.99
N GLU A 181 -30.34 17.12 26.33
CA GLU A 181 -31.04 17.57 27.54
C GLU A 181 -30.25 17.18 28.80
N GLU A 182 -29.81 15.93 28.92
CA GLU A 182 -29.00 15.43 30.03
C GLU A 182 -27.69 16.22 30.20
N ARG A 183 -26.97 16.49 29.09
CA ARG A 183 -25.74 17.28 29.11
C ARG A 183 -25.97 18.72 29.54
N ILE A 184 -27.08 19.33 29.11
CA ILE A 184 -27.44 20.70 29.51
C ILE A 184 -27.78 20.73 31.02
N GLU A 185 -28.50 19.76 31.54
CA GLU A 185 -28.80 19.67 32.97
C GLU A 185 -27.54 19.50 33.83
N GLN A 186 -26.53 18.77 33.32
CA GLN A 186 -25.24 18.59 34.00
C GLN A 186 -24.29 19.78 33.79
N SER A 187 -24.72 20.83 33.10
CA SER A 187 -23.88 22.00 32.73
C SER A 187 -22.64 21.61 31.90
N GLU A 188 -22.73 20.52 31.16
CA GLU A 188 -21.67 20.04 30.28
C GLU A 188 -21.83 20.54 28.82
N ASN A 189 -20.77 20.37 28.04
CA ASN A 189 -20.80 20.75 26.63
C ASN A 189 -21.70 19.79 25.83
N TRP A 190 -22.75 20.35 25.23
CA TRP A 190 -23.72 19.64 24.39
C TRP A 190 -23.36 19.58 22.89
N ASN A 191 -22.10 19.81 22.54
CA ASN A 191 -21.64 19.77 21.14
C ASN A 191 -21.75 18.35 20.55
N MET A 192 -22.96 17.97 20.17
CA MET A 192 -23.27 16.64 19.64
C MET A 192 -22.46 16.31 18.39
N ARG A 193 -22.27 17.30 17.50
CA ARG A 193 -21.44 17.08 16.30
C ARG A 193 -20.02 16.69 16.66
N GLY A 194 -19.43 17.37 17.65
CA GLY A 194 -18.08 17.07 18.14
C GLY A 194 -17.98 15.66 18.73
N ASN A 195 -18.93 15.27 19.56
CA ASN A 195 -18.98 13.96 20.21
C ASN A 195 -19.17 12.82 19.18
N ILE A 196 -20.04 13.01 18.19
CA ILE A 196 -20.23 12.02 17.08
C ILE A 196 -18.97 11.93 16.23
N MET A 197 -18.28 13.04 15.96
CA MET A 197 -17.01 13.05 15.24
C MET A 197 -15.92 12.29 16.00
N GLU A 198 -15.86 12.46 17.33
CA GLU A 198 -14.89 11.76 18.17
C GLU A 198 -15.17 10.24 18.17
N LEU A 199 -16.42 9.85 18.38
CA LEU A 199 -16.84 8.46 18.26
C LEU A 199 -16.55 7.89 16.88
N GLY A 200 -16.84 8.64 15.81
CA GLY A 200 -16.57 8.23 14.45
C GLY A 200 -15.07 7.97 14.19
N ARG A 201 -14.18 8.77 14.77
CA ARG A 201 -12.73 8.52 14.65
C ARG A 201 -12.30 7.20 15.28
N GLU A 202 -12.98 6.78 16.39
CA GLU A 202 -12.68 5.48 17.00
C GLU A 202 -13.01 4.31 16.08
N ILE A 203 -14.08 4.41 15.27
CA ILE A 203 -14.52 3.38 14.32
C ILE A 203 -13.43 3.11 13.25
N PHE A 204 -12.66 4.14 12.86
CA PHE A 204 -11.58 4.01 11.88
C PHE A 204 -10.29 3.42 12.47
N LYS A 205 -10.18 3.26 13.79
CA LYS A 205 -9.00 2.65 14.41
C LYS A 205 -8.96 1.14 14.12
N GLU A 206 -7.77 0.65 13.82
CA GLU A 206 -7.51 -0.78 13.58
C GLU A 206 -7.98 -1.66 14.73
N SER A 207 -7.80 -1.18 15.98
CA SER A 207 -8.24 -1.86 17.19
C SER A 207 -9.76 -2.08 17.27
N TYR A 208 -10.54 -1.16 16.72
CA TYR A 208 -11.99 -1.30 16.62
C TYR A 208 -12.37 -2.27 15.51
N GLN A 209 -11.77 -2.13 14.32
CA GLN A 209 -12.10 -2.95 13.16
C GLN A 209 -11.85 -4.44 13.41
N HIS A 210 -10.80 -4.79 14.15
CA HIS A 210 -10.53 -6.18 14.52
C HIS A 210 -11.56 -6.79 15.50
N LYS A 211 -12.29 -5.95 16.24
CA LYS A 211 -13.31 -6.38 17.23
C LYS A 211 -14.73 -6.01 16.80
N ALA A 212 -14.89 -5.48 15.59
CA ALA A 212 -16.15 -4.85 15.15
C ALA A 212 -17.37 -5.77 15.26
N GLU A 213 -17.25 -7.06 14.94
CA GLU A 213 -18.38 -7.99 15.01
C GLU A 213 -18.89 -8.20 16.43
N ASP A 214 -17.99 -8.39 17.41
CA ASP A 214 -18.38 -8.58 18.82
C ASP A 214 -18.84 -7.28 19.47
N THR A 215 -18.19 -6.17 19.12
CA THR A 215 -18.52 -4.85 19.66
C THR A 215 -19.86 -4.34 19.12
N ASN A 216 -20.14 -4.52 17.82
CA ASN A 216 -21.41 -4.11 17.22
C ASN A 216 -22.59 -4.85 17.81
N LYS A 217 -22.48 -6.16 18.11
CA LYS A 217 -23.53 -6.91 18.80
C LYS A 217 -23.86 -6.31 20.16
N LYS A 218 -22.85 -5.98 20.96
CA LYS A 218 -23.00 -5.39 22.31
C LYS A 218 -23.53 -3.96 22.27
N LEU A 219 -23.13 -3.16 21.27
CA LEU A 219 -23.61 -1.78 21.10
C LEU A 219 -25.06 -1.71 20.66
N HIS A 220 -25.62 -2.75 20.04
CA HIS A 220 -27.06 -2.83 19.72
C HIS A 220 -27.95 -3.17 20.92
N GLU A 221 -27.38 -3.64 22.03
CA GLU A 221 -28.10 -3.93 23.25
C GLU A 221 -28.11 -2.69 24.15
N ARG A 222 -29.23 -1.96 24.18
CA ARG A 222 -29.39 -0.73 25.00
C ARG A 222 -29.09 -0.98 26.48
N GLU A 223 -29.42 -2.17 26.99
CA GLU A 223 -29.13 -2.58 28.37
C GLU A 223 -27.65 -2.64 28.70
N PHE A 224 -26.80 -2.93 27.71
CA PHE A 224 -25.36 -2.95 27.89
C PHE A 224 -24.80 -1.52 28.10
N LEU A 225 -25.34 -0.53 27.40
CA LEU A 225 -24.89 0.87 27.47
C LEU A 225 -25.36 1.60 28.74
N THR A 226 -26.45 1.16 29.36
CA THR A 226 -26.98 1.76 30.60
C THR A 226 -26.32 1.22 31.89
N ASN A 227 -25.55 0.14 31.80
CA ASN A 227 -24.88 -0.49 32.95
C ASN A 227 -23.36 -0.12 33.05
N TYR A 228 -22.90 0.84 32.27
CA TYR A 228 -21.56 1.40 32.29
C TYR A 228 -21.62 2.88 32.62
#